data_29f6be964d2ffba66ef8cdcb506636e8
#
_entry.id   29f6be964d2ffba66ef8cdcb506636e8
#
_cell.length_a   1.000
_cell.length_b   1.000
_cell.length_c   1.000
_cell.angle_alpha   90.00
_cell.angle_beta   90.00
_cell.angle_gamma   90.00
#
_symmetry.space_group_name_H-M   'P 1'
#
loop_
_entity.id
_entity.type
_entity.pdbx_description
1 polymer ?
#
loop_
_entity_poly.entity_id
_entity_poly.type
_entity_poly.pdbx_seq_one_letter_code
_entity_poly.pdbx_strand_id
1 'polypeptide(L)'
;MNSSIKNWPEQERPRERLIRQGASSLSDAELLAIFLRSGSKQHSAVELSRLLLQHFGGLNPIFDATLQDLGQFHGIGDSKYAQLMAVKELGRRYIGQHLKQEKIELSNSKTLLDFLKFELLGETQEVFAVLCLDIHLRKISFKKMFYGSTNSCEISINQLLRHAINQHASSIVIAHNHPFGRPHASNADIELTQRILTACDLLEIKLIDHCIVSPEGSYSFAEHGLIQP
;
A
#
# COMPACT_ATOMS: atom_id res chain seq x y z
N MET A 1 15.50 2.67 -36.13
CA MET A 1 15.95 4.05 -35.85
C MET A 1 15.28 4.52 -34.54
N ASN A 2 16.08 4.74 -33.51
CA ASN A 2 15.55 5.14 -32.20
C ASN A 2 15.11 6.63 -32.27
N SER A 3 13.82 6.91 -32.45
CA SER A 3 13.36 8.27 -32.49
C SER A 3 13.37 8.86 -31.09
N SER A 4 14.35 9.72 -30.82
CA SER A 4 14.39 10.47 -29.55
C SER A 4 13.03 11.13 -29.30
N ILE A 5 12.51 11.03 -28.08
CA ILE A 5 11.26 11.71 -27.66
C ILE A 5 11.29 13.22 -27.98
N LYS A 6 12.49 13.83 -28.05
CA LYS A 6 12.67 15.22 -28.48
C LYS A 6 12.20 15.51 -29.90
N ASN A 7 12.14 14.48 -30.76
CA ASN A 7 11.69 14.61 -32.14
C ASN A 7 10.19 14.34 -32.31
N TRP A 8 9.48 14.00 -31.24
CA TRP A 8 8.02 13.83 -31.27
C TRP A 8 7.33 15.17 -31.34
N PRO A 9 6.12 15.24 -31.89
CA PRO A 9 5.27 16.42 -31.75
C PRO A 9 5.16 16.81 -30.26
N GLU A 10 5.22 18.10 -29.99
CA GLU A 10 5.25 18.61 -28.60
C GLU A 10 4.08 18.08 -27.75
N GLN A 11 2.91 18.00 -28.36
CA GLN A 11 1.68 17.48 -27.73
C GLN A 11 1.71 15.97 -27.40
N GLU A 12 2.68 15.22 -27.92
CA GLU A 12 2.83 13.78 -27.67
C GLU A 12 3.94 13.50 -26.64
N ARG A 13 4.74 14.50 -26.29
CA ARG A 13 5.84 14.34 -25.32
C ARG A 13 5.26 14.25 -23.90
N PRO A 14 5.65 13.23 -23.10
CA PRO A 14 5.07 13.00 -21.77
C PRO A 14 5.13 14.22 -20.84
N ARG A 15 6.23 14.97 -20.80
CA ARG A 15 6.38 16.13 -19.92
C ARG A 15 5.44 17.26 -20.30
N GLU A 16 5.37 17.58 -21.59
CA GLU A 16 4.53 18.62 -22.15
C GLU A 16 3.04 18.27 -21.96
N ARG A 17 2.68 16.99 -22.14
CA ARG A 17 1.33 16.49 -21.86
C ARG A 17 0.98 16.59 -20.39
N LEU A 18 1.88 16.21 -19.49
CA LEU A 18 1.66 16.33 -18.05
C LEU A 18 1.37 17.78 -17.66
N ILE A 19 2.15 18.73 -18.17
CA ILE A 19 1.99 20.15 -17.84
C ILE A 19 0.67 20.71 -18.40
N ARG A 20 0.28 20.32 -19.62
CA ARG A 20 -0.90 20.88 -20.29
C ARG A 20 -2.21 20.20 -19.90
N GLN A 21 -2.20 18.89 -19.66
CA GLN A 21 -3.39 18.06 -19.51
C GLN A 21 -3.50 17.36 -18.14
N GLY A 22 -2.46 17.50 -17.30
CA GLY A 22 -2.40 16.84 -15.99
C GLY A 22 -1.93 15.38 -16.05
N ALA A 23 -1.59 14.84 -14.89
CA ALA A 23 -1.01 13.51 -14.76
C ALA A 23 -1.97 12.37 -15.16
N SER A 24 -3.27 12.54 -14.98
CA SER A 24 -4.31 11.57 -15.33
C SER A 24 -4.42 11.28 -16.84
N SER A 25 -3.85 12.13 -17.68
CA SER A 25 -3.81 11.94 -19.13
C SER A 25 -2.68 11.01 -19.60
N LEU A 26 -1.75 10.66 -18.73
CA LEU A 26 -0.59 9.86 -19.04
C LEU A 26 -0.78 8.40 -18.64
N SER A 27 -0.24 7.50 -19.45
CA SER A 27 -0.10 6.10 -19.08
C SER A 27 1.03 5.90 -18.06
N ASP A 28 1.03 4.77 -17.36
CA ASP A 28 2.10 4.39 -16.42
C ASP A 28 3.49 4.43 -17.08
N ALA A 29 3.59 4.00 -18.34
CA ALA A 29 4.84 4.05 -19.09
C ALA A 29 5.34 5.47 -19.33
N GLU A 30 4.45 6.41 -19.59
CA GLU A 30 4.79 7.81 -19.80
C GLU A 30 5.16 8.50 -18.49
N LEU A 31 4.45 8.20 -17.39
CA LEU A 31 4.80 8.68 -16.05
C LEU A 31 6.18 8.17 -15.62
N LEU A 32 6.41 6.86 -15.78
CA LEU A 32 7.70 6.23 -15.45
C LEU A 32 8.84 6.83 -16.29
N ALA A 33 8.60 7.08 -17.59
CA ALA A 33 9.57 7.69 -18.49
C ALA A 33 10.00 9.11 -18.08
N ILE A 34 9.11 9.87 -17.47
CA ILE A 34 9.44 11.21 -16.92
C ILE A 34 10.51 11.08 -15.83
N PHE A 35 10.38 10.09 -14.93
CA PHE A 35 11.36 9.84 -13.86
C PHE A 35 12.65 9.25 -14.39
N LEU A 36 12.60 8.30 -15.33
CA LEU A 36 13.80 7.74 -15.94
C LEU A 36 14.61 8.75 -16.75
N ARG A 37 13.99 9.85 -17.22
CA ARG A 37 14.56 10.99 -17.95
C ARG A 37 15.19 10.63 -19.30
N SER A 38 15.88 9.53 -19.38
CA SER A 38 16.55 9.00 -20.58
C SER A 38 16.31 7.51 -20.70
N GLY A 39 16.28 7.03 -21.92
CA GLY A 39 16.24 5.59 -22.19
C GLY A 39 17.64 4.94 -22.11
N SER A 40 17.83 3.93 -22.97
CA SER A 40 19.11 3.28 -23.23
C SER A 40 19.62 3.67 -24.62
N LYS A 41 20.76 3.07 -25.03
CA LYS A 41 21.24 3.22 -26.43
C LYS A 41 20.25 2.67 -27.47
N GLN A 42 19.40 1.72 -27.07
CA GLN A 42 18.49 1.01 -27.98
C GLN A 42 17.03 1.46 -27.84
N HIS A 43 16.63 1.98 -26.67
CA HIS A 43 15.24 2.31 -26.35
C HIS A 43 15.10 3.75 -25.84
N SER A 44 14.06 4.44 -26.27
CA SER A 44 13.65 5.70 -25.65
C SER A 44 13.23 5.47 -24.19
N ALA A 45 13.06 6.54 -23.41
CA ALA A 45 12.62 6.41 -22.02
C ALA A 45 11.21 5.75 -21.92
N VAL A 46 10.30 6.03 -22.86
CA VAL A 46 8.97 5.42 -22.90
C VAL A 46 9.03 3.94 -23.25
N GLU A 47 9.85 3.57 -24.23
CA GLU A 47 10.05 2.16 -24.60
C GLU A 47 10.68 1.37 -23.44
N LEU A 48 11.71 1.92 -22.80
CA LEU A 48 12.31 1.30 -21.62
C LEU A 48 11.30 1.12 -20.48
N SER A 49 10.45 2.12 -20.26
CA SER A 49 9.37 2.03 -19.26
C SER A 49 8.35 0.93 -19.58
N ARG A 50 7.98 0.78 -20.87
CA ARG A 50 7.10 -0.31 -21.32
C ARG A 50 7.72 -1.68 -21.10
N LEU A 51 9.01 -1.83 -21.38
CA LEU A 51 9.74 -3.08 -21.13
C LEU A 51 9.75 -3.43 -19.63
N LEU A 52 10.00 -2.45 -18.77
CA LEU A 52 9.96 -2.66 -17.32
C LEU A 52 8.55 -3.08 -16.86
N LEU A 53 7.51 -2.36 -17.29
CA LEU A 53 6.13 -2.68 -16.92
C LEU A 53 5.71 -4.07 -17.41
N GLN A 54 6.12 -4.46 -18.61
CA GLN A 54 5.83 -5.79 -19.16
C GLN A 54 6.56 -6.89 -18.40
N HIS A 55 7.81 -6.67 -18.01
CA HIS A 55 8.61 -7.67 -17.30
C HIS A 55 8.15 -7.86 -15.86
N PHE A 56 7.89 -6.77 -15.14
CA PHE A 56 7.50 -6.82 -13.73
C PHE A 56 5.98 -6.94 -13.50
N GLY A 57 5.17 -6.78 -14.54
CA GLY A 57 3.71 -6.91 -14.46
C GLY A 57 2.98 -5.67 -13.93
N GLY A 58 3.67 -4.53 -13.73
CA GLY A 58 3.06 -3.28 -13.27
C GLY A 58 4.01 -2.36 -12.51
N LEU A 59 3.48 -1.24 -12.01
CA LEU A 59 4.28 -0.24 -11.27
C LEU A 59 4.76 -0.76 -9.90
N ASN A 60 3.88 -1.39 -9.13
CA ASN A 60 4.22 -1.83 -7.78
C ASN A 60 5.43 -2.77 -7.76
N PRO A 61 5.48 -3.85 -8.55
CA PRO A 61 6.64 -4.72 -8.60
C PRO A 61 7.94 -4.03 -9.05
N ILE A 62 7.86 -2.99 -9.90
CA ILE A 62 9.04 -2.17 -10.27
C ILE A 62 9.58 -1.42 -9.05
N PHE A 63 8.70 -0.85 -8.23
CA PHE A 63 9.09 -0.14 -7.01
C PHE A 63 9.56 -1.07 -5.89
N ASP A 64 9.21 -2.36 -5.95
CA ASP A 64 9.64 -3.39 -4.98
C ASP A 64 10.90 -4.15 -5.43
N ALA A 65 11.29 -3.99 -6.70
CA ALA A 65 12.44 -4.66 -7.29
C ALA A 65 13.77 -4.19 -6.68
N THR A 66 14.72 -5.11 -6.58
CA THR A 66 16.09 -4.80 -6.10
C THR A 66 16.90 -4.07 -7.16
N LEU A 67 18.03 -3.47 -6.74
CA LEU A 67 19.01 -2.89 -7.67
C LEU A 67 19.52 -3.94 -8.68
N GLN A 68 19.66 -5.18 -8.25
CA GLN A 68 20.14 -6.28 -9.10
C GLN A 68 19.08 -6.63 -10.17
N ASP A 69 17.80 -6.68 -9.83
CA ASP A 69 16.71 -6.98 -10.76
C ASP A 69 16.57 -5.88 -11.81
N LEU A 70 16.53 -4.63 -11.39
CA LEU A 70 16.43 -3.48 -12.30
C LEU A 70 17.68 -3.25 -13.11
N GLY A 71 18.86 -3.57 -12.57
CA GLY A 71 20.16 -3.45 -13.25
C GLY A 71 20.35 -4.40 -14.43
N GLN A 72 19.53 -5.44 -14.57
CA GLN A 72 19.52 -6.31 -15.76
C GLN A 72 19.04 -5.56 -17.01
N PHE A 73 18.33 -4.45 -16.85
CA PHE A 73 17.86 -3.63 -17.96
C PHE A 73 18.92 -2.62 -18.40
N HIS A 74 19.39 -2.77 -19.62
CA HIS A 74 20.38 -1.85 -20.16
C HIS A 74 19.86 -0.39 -20.14
N GLY A 75 20.57 0.48 -19.43
CA GLY A 75 20.19 1.87 -19.21
C GLY A 75 19.55 2.16 -17.85
N ILE A 76 19.37 1.14 -16.99
CA ILE A 76 19.07 1.31 -15.59
C ILE A 76 20.35 1.06 -14.78
N GLY A 77 20.83 2.09 -14.11
CA GLY A 77 21.94 2.03 -13.17
C GLY A 77 21.54 2.63 -11.85
N ASP A 78 22.51 2.74 -10.93
CA ASP A 78 22.29 3.23 -9.54
C ASP A 78 21.52 4.54 -9.48
N SER A 79 21.81 5.48 -10.37
CA SER A 79 21.12 6.77 -10.39
C SER A 79 19.61 6.66 -10.66
N LYS A 80 19.20 5.83 -11.62
CA LYS A 80 17.78 5.63 -11.93
C LYS A 80 17.09 4.79 -10.87
N TYR A 81 17.78 3.79 -10.34
CA TYR A 81 17.29 3.02 -9.19
C TYR A 81 17.02 3.95 -7.99
N ALA A 82 17.99 4.78 -7.63
CA ALA A 82 17.84 5.74 -6.53
C ALA A 82 16.67 6.71 -6.77
N GLN A 83 16.46 7.18 -8.00
CA GLN A 83 15.32 8.03 -8.35
C GLN A 83 13.99 7.30 -8.12
N LEU A 84 13.86 6.04 -8.55
CA LEU A 84 12.63 5.26 -8.35
C LEU A 84 12.36 5.03 -6.86
N MET A 85 13.38 4.64 -6.09
CA MET A 85 13.24 4.44 -4.64
C MET A 85 12.89 5.74 -3.91
N ALA A 86 13.46 6.87 -4.33
CA ALA A 86 13.12 8.18 -3.77
C ALA A 86 11.67 8.56 -4.07
N VAL A 87 11.15 8.27 -5.27
CA VAL A 87 9.74 8.50 -5.62
C VAL A 87 8.82 7.66 -4.77
N LYS A 88 9.12 6.36 -4.60
CA LYS A 88 8.38 5.46 -3.70
C LYS A 88 8.31 6.06 -2.28
N GLU A 89 9.44 6.47 -1.73
CA GLU A 89 9.50 7.02 -0.37
C GLU A 89 8.80 8.39 -0.26
N LEU A 90 8.93 9.27 -1.25
CA LEU A 90 8.21 10.54 -1.29
C LEU A 90 6.70 10.33 -1.35
N GLY A 91 6.22 9.40 -2.17
CA GLY A 91 4.81 8.99 -2.22
C GLY A 91 4.33 8.48 -0.87
N ARG A 92 5.11 7.60 -0.22
CA ARG A 92 4.82 7.10 1.13
C ARG A 92 4.73 8.24 2.16
N ARG A 93 5.68 9.18 2.13
CA ARG A 93 5.66 10.34 3.05
C ARG A 93 4.51 11.29 2.76
N TYR A 94 4.22 11.56 1.48
CA TYR A 94 3.12 12.41 1.06
C TYR A 94 1.77 11.87 1.56
N ILE A 95 1.49 10.60 1.30
CA ILE A 95 0.29 9.94 1.80
C ILE A 95 0.29 9.93 3.33
N GLY A 96 1.43 9.58 3.96
CA GLY A 96 1.57 9.58 5.42
C GLY A 96 1.38 10.95 6.07
N GLN A 97 1.77 12.05 5.41
CA GLN A 97 1.55 13.41 5.91
C GLN A 97 0.09 13.85 5.74
N HIS A 98 -0.53 13.57 4.61
CA HIS A 98 -1.97 13.79 4.44
C HIS A 98 -2.78 13.00 5.46
N LEU A 99 -2.38 11.74 5.71
CA LEU A 99 -2.97 10.90 6.75
C LEU A 99 -2.67 11.40 8.19
N LYS A 100 -1.66 12.25 8.40
CA LYS A 100 -1.35 12.86 9.70
C LYS A 100 -1.98 14.26 9.88
N GLN A 101 -2.09 15.05 8.80
CA GLN A 101 -2.58 16.43 8.86
C GLN A 101 -4.11 16.54 8.80
N GLU A 102 -4.77 15.66 8.08
CA GLU A 102 -6.19 15.52 8.23
C GLU A 102 -6.43 14.61 9.44
N LYS A 103 -7.27 15.07 10.36
CA LYS A 103 -7.99 14.23 11.29
C LYS A 103 -8.88 13.33 10.41
N ILE A 104 -8.29 12.32 9.75
CA ILE A 104 -9.01 11.46 8.83
C ILE A 104 -10.04 10.74 9.67
N GLU A 105 -11.27 11.17 9.52
CA GLU A 105 -12.41 10.37 9.90
C GLU A 105 -12.38 9.14 9.00
N LEU A 106 -11.92 8.02 9.53
CA LEU A 106 -11.95 6.72 8.87
C LEU A 106 -13.37 6.13 8.87
N SER A 107 -14.36 7.04 8.84
CA SER A 107 -15.79 6.74 8.74
C SER A 107 -16.16 6.15 7.36
N ASN A 108 -15.27 6.24 6.37
CA ASN A 108 -15.47 5.67 5.05
C ASN A 108 -14.57 4.43 4.88
N SER A 109 -15.19 3.28 4.70
CA SER A 109 -14.53 1.98 4.45
C SER A 109 -13.45 2.06 3.35
N LYS A 110 -13.69 2.79 2.25
CA LYS A 110 -12.71 2.97 1.17
C LYS A 110 -11.43 3.64 1.65
N THR A 111 -11.53 4.74 2.39
CA THR A 111 -10.37 5.48 2.93
C THR A 111 -9.58 4.61 3.91
N LEU A 112 -10.27 3.83 4.74
CA LEU A 112 -9.66 2.87 5.66
C LEU A 112 -8.89 1.79 4.87
N LEU A 113 -9.50 1.18 3.87
CA LEU A 113 -8.87 0.13 3.07
C LEU A 113 -7.68 0.65 2.27
N ASP A 114 -7.76 1.85 1.70
CA ASP A 114 -6.65 2.48 0.98
C ASP A 114 -5.48 2.77 1.93
N PHE A 115 -5.75 3.24 3.15
CA PHE A 115 -4.73 3.40 4.19
C PHE A 115 -4.05 2.07 4.54
N LEU A 116 -4.84 1.02 4.81
CA LEU A 116 -4.31 -0.29 5.19
C LEU A 116 -3.51 -0.94 4.06
N LYS A 117 -3.97 -0.82 2.82
CA LYS A 117 -3.20 -1.25 1.63
C LYS A 117 -1.85 -0.54 1.57
N PHE A 118 -1.84 0.76 1.74
CA PHE A 118 -0.61 1.55 1.73
C PHE A 118 0.38 1.09 2.81
N GLU A 119 -0.09 0.80 4.01
CA GLU A 119 0.76 0.40 5.14
C GLU A 119 1.24 -1.05 5.07
N LEU A 120 0.49 -1.95 4.42
CA LEU A 120 0.73 -3.39 4.50
C LEU A 120 1.17 -4.06 3.19
N LEU A 121 0.85 -3.52 2.00
CA LEU A 121 1.16 -4.19 0.72
C LEU A 121 2.65 -4.26 0.37
N GLY A 122 3.51 -3.51 1.03
CA GLY A 122 4.97 -3.60 0.84
C GLY A 122 5.66 -4.70 1.65
N GLU A 123 4.91 -5.44 2.47
CA GLU A 123 5.46 -6.50 3.31
C GLU A 123 5.58 -7.81 2.54
N THR A 124 6.74 -8.46 2.66
CA THR A 124 7.04 -9.75 2.00
C THR A 124 6.56 -10.97 2.78
N GLN A 125 6.11 -10.77 4.02
CA GLN A 125 5.54 -11.78 4.90
C GLN A 125 4.18 -11.31 5.43
N GLU A 126 3.40 -12.22 6.00
CA GLU A 126 2.16 -11.84 6.66
C GLU A 126 2.45 -10.98 7.89
N VAL A 127 1.74 -9.89 8.00
CA VAL A 127 1.85 -8.93 9.10
C VAL A 127 0.46 -8.67 9.66
N PHE A 128 0.31 -8.86 10.96
CA PHE A 128 -0.90 -8.47 11.67
C PHE A 128 -0.69 -7.11 12.35
N ALA A 129 -1.60 -6.19 12.13
CA ALA A 129 -1.52 -4.81 12.58
C ALA A 129 -2.78 -4.37 13.31
N VAL A 130 -2.65 -3.36 14.16
CA VAL A 130 -3.75 -2.66 14.83
C VAL A 130 -3.70 -1.19 14.53
N LEU A 131 -4.85 -0.63 14.18
CA LEU A 131 -5.12 0.79 14.04
C LEU A 131 -5.98 1.24 15.21
N CYS A 132 -5.48 2.14 16.03
CA CYS A 132 -6.18 2.73 17.16
C CYS A 132 -6.84 4.04 16.75
N LEU A 133 -8.10 4.23 17.15
CA LEU A 133 -8.94 5.36 16.76
C LEU A 133 -9.52 6.04 18.01
N ASP A 134 -9.75 7.36 17.89
CA ASP A 134 -10.48 8.14 18.92
C ASP A 134 -12.00 7.97 18.75
N ILE A 135 -12.77 8.65 19.62
CA ILE A 135 -14.25 8.63 19.62
C ILE A 135 -14.84 9.20 18.30
N HIS A 136 -14.08 9.96 17.53
CA HIS A 136 -14.47 10.51 16.24
C HIS A 136 -13.92 9.70 15.06
N LEU A 137 -13.50 8.46 15.30
CA LEU A 137 -12.88 7.56 14.32
C LEU A 137 -11.62 8.16 13.66
N ARG A 138 -10.88 9.01 14.37
CA ARG A 138 -9.64 9.58 13.89
C ARG A 138 -8.47 8.72 14.34
N LYS A 139 -7.50 8.56 13.46
CA LYS A 139 -6.30 7.79 13.74
C LYS A 139 -5.51 8.37 14.92
N ILE A 140 -5.31 7.55 15.95
CA ILE A 140 -4.37 7.78 17.04
C ILE A 140 -3.02 7.16 16.70
N SER A 141 -3.00 5.86 16.40
CA SER A 141 -1.77 5.14 16.07
C SER A 141 -2.06 3.97 15.12
N PHE A 142 -1.05 3.57 14.36
CA PHE A 142 -1.03 2.34 13.59
C PHE A 142 0.23 1.57 13.96
N LYS A 143 0.09 0.28 14.28
CA LYS A 143 1.22 -0.56 14.69
C LYS A 143 1.14 -1.93 14.06
N LYS A 144 2.21 -2.34 13.38
CA LYS A 144 2.48 -3.71 12.99
C LYS A 144 2.94 -4.48 14.23
N MET A 145 2.20 -5.49 14.64
CA MET A 145 2.41 -6.15 15.93
C MET A 145 3.00 -7.54 15.83
N PHE A 146 2.57 -8.32 14.85
CA PHE A 146 2.97 -9.71 14.69
C PHE A 146 3.39 -9.94 13.24
N TYR A 147 4.43 -10.76 13.06
CA TYR A 147 5.03 -11.09 11.78
C TYR A 147 5.11 -12.60 11.63
N GLY A 148 4.78 -13.15 10.44
CA GLY A 148 4.75 -14.58 10.15
C GLY A 148 3.37 -15.01 9.65
N SER A 149 3.20 -16.29 9.25
CA SER A 149 1.91 -16.80 8.80
C SER A 149 0.93 -16.94 9.97
N THR A 150 -0.36 -16.70 9.73
CA THR A 150 -1.45 -16.84 10.71
C THR A 150 -1.51 -18.22 11.38
N ASN A 151 -0.95 -19.27 10.73
CA ASN A 151 -0.85 -20.62 11.27
C ASN A 151 0.34 -20.84 12.21
N SER A 152 1.31 -19.95 12.25
CA SER A 152 2.56 -20.10 13.03
C SER A 152 2.81 -18.98 14.05
N CYS A 153 2.03 -17.91 14.03
CA CYS A 153 2.18 -16.82 14.98
C CYS A 153 0.96 -16.75 15.91
N GLU A 154 1.13 -17.11 17.17
CA GLU A 154 0.09 -16.86 18.18
C GLU A 154 -0.11 -15.36 18.33
N ILE A 155 -1.19 -14.83 17.76
CA ILE A 155 -1.60 -13.43 17.96
C ILE A 155 -2.03 -13.26 19.41
N SER A 156 -1.21 -12.58 20.18
CA SER A 156 -1.52 -12.30 21.58
C SER A 156 -2.55 -11.20 21.71
N ILE A 157 -3.80 -11.57 21.94
CA ILE A 157 -4.90 -10.63 22.20
C ILE A 157 -4.56 -9.69 23.37
N ASN A 158 -3.89 -10.20 24.41
CA ASN A 158 -3.46 -9.37 25.54
C ASN A 158 -2.51 -8.26 25.11
N GLN A 159 -1.52 -8.53 24.26
CA GLN A 159 -0.61 -7.49 23.77
C GLN A 159 -1.33 -6.47 22.89
N LEU A 160 -2.27 -6.92 22.05
CA LEU A 160 -3.09 -6.06 21.20
C LEU A 160 -3.93 -5.08 22.06
N LEU A 161 -4.69 -5.61 23.00
CA LEU A 161 -5.56 -4.80 23.86
C LEU A 161 -4.78 -3.88 24.80
N ARG A 162 -3.66 -4.36 25.35
CA ARG A 162 -2.76 -3.50 26.13
C ARG A 162 -2.25 -2.32 25.30
N HIS A 163 -1.94 -2.55 24.00
CA HIS A 163 -1.55 -1.46 23.13
C HIS A 163 -2.71 -0.47 22.93
N ALA A 164 -3.93 -0.94 22.65
CA ALA A 164 -5.10 -0.09 22.47
C ALA A 164 -5.41 0.76 23.74
N ILE A 165 -5.35 0.14 24.92
CA ILE A 165 -5.53 0.84 26.21
C ILE A 165 -4.46 1.92 26.40
N ASN A 166 -3.18 1.61 26.17
CA ASN A 166 -2.07 2.57 26.32
C ASN A 166 -2.16 3.72 25.32
N GLN A 167 -2.85 3.53 24.20
CA GLN A 167 -3.13 4.58 23.23
C GLN A 167 -4.42 5.36 23.53
N HIS A 168 -5.13 5.03 24.60
CA HIS A 168 -6.45 5.59 24.93
C HIS A 168 -7.45 5.49 23.77
N ALA A 169 -7.40 4.36 23.05
CA ALA A 169 -8.26 4.13 21.90
C ALA A 169 -9.69 3.88 22.34
N SER A 170 -10.64 4.59 21.73
CA SER A 170 -12.08 4.32 21.89
C SER A 170 -12.53 3.18 20.95
N SER A 171 -11.83 3.01 19.84
CA SER A 171 -12.08 1.92 18.91
C SER A 171 -10.80 1.48 18.21
N ILE A 172 -10.84 0.26 17.67
CA ILE A 172 -9.74 -0.30 16.89
C ILE A 172 -10.23 -0.91 15.58
N VAL A 173 -9.33 -0.94 14.61
CA VAL A 173 -9.41 -1.80 13.43
C VAL A 173 -8.20 -2.71 13.47
N ILE A 174 -8.42 -4.00 13.22
CA ILE A 174 -7.33 -4.96 13.04
C ILE A 174 -7.17 -5.25 11.55
N ALA A 175 -5.96 -5.52 11.11
CA ALA A 175 -5.70 -5.82 9.72
C ALA A 175 -4.52 -6.77 9.55
N HIS A 176 -4.56 -7.58 8.50
CA HIS A 176 -3.40 -8.34 8.06
C HIS A 176 -3.32 -8.38 6.53
N ASN A 177 -2.13 -8.65 6.02
CA ASN A 177 -1.92 -8.81 4.59
C ASN A 177 -1.74 -10.27 4.21
N HIS A 178 -2.15 -10.60 2.97
CA HIS A 178 -1.81 -11.84 2.28
C HIS A 178 -0.85 -11.50 1.13
N PRO A 179 0.47 -11.59 1.31
CA PRO A 179 1.45 -11.15 0.31
C PRO A 179 1.32 -11.85 -1.04
N PHE A 180 0.91 -13.12 -1.03
CA PHE A 180 0.86 -14.00 -2.19
C PHE A 180 -0.51 -14.62 -2.43
N GLY A 181 -1.56 -14.15 -1.72
CA GLY A 181 -2.88 -14.76 -1.73
C GLY A 181 -4.00 -13.79 -2.13
N ARG A 182 -5.22 -14.35 -2.22
CA ARG A 182 -6.44 -13.56 -2.35
C ARG A 182 -6.85 -12.99 -1.01
N PRO A 183 -7.54 -11.83 -0.99
CA PRO A 183 -8.08 -11.27 0.24
C PRO A 183 -9.35 -12.04 0.64
N HIS A 184 -9.18 -13.16 1.31
CA HIS A 184 -10.29 -14.01 1.76
C HIS A 184 -10.08 -14.42 3.22
N ALA A 185 -11.14 -14.33 4.03
CA ALA A 185 -11.09 -14.71 5.42
C ALA A 185 -11.02 -16.23 5.57
N SER A 186 -10.04 -16.73 6.32
CA SER A 186 -9.96 -18.11 6.75
C SER A 186 -10.84 -18.36 8.00
N ASN A 187 -11.13 -19.61 8.31
CA ASN A 187 -11.80 -19.96 9.57
C ASN A 187 -11.02 -19.49 10.80
N ALA A 188 -9.69 -19.55 10.75
CA ALA A 188 -8.82 -19.06 11.82
C ALA A 188 -8.96 -17.53 12.02
N ASP A 189 -9.09 -16.76 10.92
CA ASP A 189 -9.32 -15.31 11.00
C ASP A 189 -10.68 -15.01 11.62
N ILE A 190 -11.72 -15.78 11.28
CA ILE A 190 -13.06 -15.64 11.87
C ILE A 190 -13.02 -15.92 13.37
N GLU A 191 -12.43 -17.03 13.79
CA GLU A 191 -12.30 -17.39 15.21
C GLU A 191 -11.51 -16.35 15.99
N LEU A 192 -10.37 -15.90 15.44
CA LEU A 192 -9.56 -14.84 16.05
C LEU A 192 -10.37 -13.55 16.21
N THR A 193 -11.11 -13.17 15.17
CA THR A 193 -11.94 -11.96 15.19
C THR A 193 -12.98 -12.02 16.29
N GLN A 194 -13.68 -13.14 16.44
CA GLN A 194 -14.69 -13.33 17.50
C GLN A 194 -14.07 -13.24 18.91
N ARG A 195 -12.89 -13.82 19.10
CA ARG A 195 -12.17 -13.73 20.39
C ARG A 195 -11.75 -12.30 20.68
N ILE A 196 -11.27 -11.55 19.68
CA ILE A 196 -10.90 -10.14 19.85
C ILE A 196 -12.15 -9.30 20.13
N LEU A 197 -13.24 -9.52 19.40
CA LEU A 197 -14.51 -8.82 19.61
C LEU A 197 -14.99 -8.96 21.06
N THR A 198 -15.07 -10.21 21.55
CA THR A 198 -15.47 -10.50 22.94
C THR A 198 -14.56 -9.79 23.94
N ALA A 199 -13.25 -9.77 23.69
CA ALA A 199 -12.30 -9.14 24.60
C ALA A 199 -12.36 -7.59 24.54
N CYS A 200 -12.68 -7.02 23.39
CA CYS A 200 -12.90 -5.60 23.20
C CYS A 200 -14.15 -5.13 23.95
N ASP A 201 -15.24 -5.89 23.85
CA ASP A 201 -16.51 -5.58 24.53
C ASP A 201 -16.34 -5.48 26.07
N LEU A 202 -15.53 -6.38 26.65
CA LEU A 202 -15.21 -6.34 28.09
C LEU A 202 -14.43 -5.10 28.52
N LEU A 203 -13.76 -4.44 27.59
CA LEU A 203 -12.93 -3.26 27.83
C LEU A 203 -13.57 -1.96 27.33
N GLU A 204 -14.83 -2.03 26.84
CA GLU A 204 -15.53 -0.89 26.24
C GLU A 204 -14.77 -0.25 25.06
N ILE A 205 -13.95 -1.06 24.35
CA ILE A 205 -13.27 -0.67 23.12
C ILE A 205 -14.05 -1.28 21.95
N LYS A 206 -14.45 -0.47 20.96
CA LYS A 206 -15.16 -1.01 19.79
C LYS A 206 -14.19 -1.60 18.77
N LEU A 207 -14.43 -2.85 18.36
CA LEU A 207 -13.79 -3.40 17.15
C LEU A 207 -14.64 -2.97 15.94
N ILE A 208 -14.13 -2.00 15.15
CA ILE A 208 -14.84 -1.45 14.00
C ILE A 208 -14.79 -2.40 12.78
N ASP A 209 -13.62 -2.96 12.51
CA ASP A 209 -13.45 -3.88 11.39
C ASP A 209 -12.22 -4.79 11.56
N HIS A 210 -12.23 -5.88 10.81
CA HIS A 210 -11.06 -6.69 10.49
C HIS A 210 -10.87 -6.69 8.99
N CYS A 211 -9.73 -6.18 8.52
CA CYS A 211 -9.47 -6.01 7.10
C CYS A 211 -8.32 -6.92 6.65
N ILE A 212 -8.52 -7.60 5.52
CA ILE A 212 -7.46 -8.36 4.87
C ILE A 212 -7.08 -7.62 3.60
N VAL A 213 -5.79 -7.37 3.39
CA VAL A 213 -5.30 -6.71 2.19
C VAL A 213 -4.35 -7.62 1.41
N SER A 214 -4.46 -7.60 0.08
CA SER A 214 -3.58 -8.35 -0.82
C SER A 214 -3.34 -7.56 -2.10
N PRO A 215 -2.37 -7.97 -2.94
CA PRO A 215 -2.19 -7.38 -4.27
C PRO A 215 -3.44 -7.46 -5.17
N GLU A 216 -4.27 -8.49 -4.98
CA GLU A 216 -5.50 -8.71 -5.76
C GLU A 216 -6.71 -7.93 -5.25
N GLY A 217 -6.64 -7.34 -4.05
CA GLY A 217 -7.76 -6.59 -3.48
C GLY A 217 -7.75 -6.48 -1.96
N SER A 218 -8.93 -6.31 -1.38
CA SER A 218 -9.13 -6.25 0.07
C SER A 218 -10.46 -6.89 0.47
N TYR A 219 -10.54 -7.33 1.72
CA TYR A 219 -11.71 -7.92 2.33
C TYR A 219 -11.97 -7.23 3.67
N SER A 220 -13.21 -6.84 3.93
CA SER A 220 -13.67 -6.24 5.19
C SER A 220 -14.67 -7.19 5.85
N PHE A 221 -14.46 -7.53 7.08
CA PHE A 221 -15.37 -8.37 7.87
C PHE A 221 -16.68 -7.66 8.16
N ALA A 222 -16.64 -6.34 8.38
CA ALA A 222 -17.83 -5.53 8.61
C ALA A 222 -18.71 -5.46 7.35
N GLU A 223 -18.14 -5.24 6.16
CA GLU A 223 -18.87 -5.23 4.89
C GLU A 223 -19.51 -6.61 4.56
N HIS A 224 -18.93 -7.70 5.07
CA HIS A 224 -19.47 -9.04 4.91
C HIS A 224 -20.38 -9.50 6.07
N GLY A 225 -20.71 -8.58 7.00
CA GLY A 225 -21.62 -8.85 8.11
C GLY A 225 -21.06 -9.78 9.20
N LEU A 226 -19.75 -9.97 9.26
CA LEU A 226 -19.05 -10.79 10.27
C LEU A 226 -18.73 -10.01 11.55
N ILE A 227 -18.78 -8.71 11.50
CA ILE A 227 -18.70 -7.77 12.63
C ILE A 227 -19.91 -6.85 12.52
N GLN A 228 -20.66 -6.71 13.62
CA GLN A 228 -21.71 -5.71 13.75
C GLN A 228 -21.17 -4.59 14.64
N PRO A 229 -20.99 -3.37 14.10
CA PRO A 229 -20.44 -2.23 14.82
C PRO A 229 -21.36 -1.68 15.90
#